data_f0024541fd586607014c6c4d2d66231e
#
_entry.id   f0024541fd586607014c6c4d2d66231e
#
_cell.length_a   1.000
_cell.length_b   1.000
_cell.length_c   1.000
_cell.angle_alpha   90.00
_cell.angle_beta   90.00
_cell.angle_gamma   90.00
#
_symmetry.space_group_name_H-M   'P 1'
#
loop_
_entity.id
_entity.type
_entity.pdbx_description
1 polymer ?
#
loop_
_entity_poly.entity_id
_entity_poly.type
_entity_poly.pdbx_seq_one_letter_code
_entity_poly.pdbx_strand_id
1 'polypeptide(L)'
;MSNPGRPPAGATRRGFLGAAGLAVAGSALGAVEAPALAKAVDPPASAPAAQIEPFWGKNQGGIVTPAQGHTYFAALDLTTDKRDDVIRLLKAWTNAAARLTAGKLIEPFEVTELAYGYDTNTTTVTTSSDAPAPTTVALPDSDDADGLPPARLTITFGFGAGLFEKDGKDRYGLAKHRPEALAELPHFVGDQLAPEHTDGDLSIQACADDSQVAFHAVRQLVRLADDLAQVRWAQTGFMPNFGSGQTARNLMGFKDGTNNPSITDPAAMEKVVWVGNEGPDWMQSGSYLVVRRIRMALEHWDRSKIGFQEQTFGRHKLSGAPIGKSAETDALDLDATDKDGNYVIAETAHVRLAAAASNDGAQILRRPYSYNDGVNFTAERWPPWRQGMEYDAGLFFICYQRDPRTGFVKVFEKMAKLDMLNQFVTHVGGGLFAVPGGVAEGEYIGQRLFTAA
;
A
#
# COMPACT_ATOMS: atom_id res chain seq x y z
N MET A 1 40.99 -11.67 56.12
CA MET A 1 41.14 -13.02 55.58
C MET A 1 40.43 -13.08 54.27
N SER A 2 41.16 -13.43 53.20
CA SER A 2 40.72 -13.91 51.89
C SER A 2 39.89 -13.00 51.00
N ASN A 3 40.60 -12.36 50.09
CA ASN A 3 40.10 -11.76 48.83
C ASN A 3 40.02 -12.85 47.77
N PRO A 4 38.99 -12.93 46.94
CA PRO A 4 39.11 -13.61 45.66
C PRO A 4 38.89 -12.70 44.44
N GLY A 5 39.92 -12.63 43.62
CA GLY A 5 39.95 -12.91 42.20
C GLY A 5 39.17 -12.02 41.23
N ARG A 6 39.93 -11.18 40.60
CA ARG A 6 39.62 -10.42 39.36
C ARG A 6 39.48 -11.39 38.18
N PRO A 7 38.51 -11.24 37.27
CA PRO A 7 38.50 -11.98 36.00
C PRO A 7 39.40 -11.33 34.95
N PRO A 8 39.95 -12.10 33.98
CA PRO A 8 40.92 -11.63 33.02
C PRO A 8 40.30 -10.81 31.90
N ALA A 9 41.13 -9.88 31.42
CA ALA A 9 40.81 -8.92 30.36
C ALA A 9 40.76 -9.54 28.97
N GLY A 10 39.82 -9.04 28.19
CA GLY A 10 39.92 -8.64 26.82
C GLY A 10 40.54 -9.56 25.76
N ALA A 11 39.68 -10.04 24.86
CA ALA A 11 40.07 -10.38 23.51
C ALA A 11 39.49 -9.34 22.54
N THR A 12 40.36 -8.47 22.04
CA THR A 12 40.03 -7.46 21.04
C THR A 12 39.90 -8.10 19.66
N ARG A 13 38.81 -7.72 18.99
CA ARG A 13 38.59 -7.96 17.54
C ARG A 13 39.60 -7.14 16.73
N ARG A 14 40.73 -7.78 16.34
CA ARG A 14 41.58 -7.32 15.21
C ARG A 14 42.48 -8.49 14.81
N GLY A 15 42.32 -8.99 13.58
CA GLY A 15 43.28 -9.92 12.96
C GLY A 15 42.69 -11.00 12.11
N PHE A 16 42.03 -10.65 11.00
CA PHE A 16 41.84 -11.56 9.89
C PHE A 16 41.98 -10.78 8.57
N LEU A 17 43.21 -10.48 8.24
CA LEU A 17 43.62 -10.12 6.88
C LEU A 17 45.12 -10.41 6.74
N GLY A 18 45.44 -11.33 5.82
CA GLY A 18 46.76 -11.43 5.26
C GLY A 18 47.44 -12.78 5.48
N ALA A 19 47.45 -13.61 4.45
CA ALA A 19 48.63 -14.30 3.94
C ALA A 19 48.24 -15.20 2.75
N ALA A 20 48.34 -14.63 1.55
CA ALA A 20 48.61 -15.41 0.34
C ALA A 20 50.12 -15.36 0.13
N GLY A 21 50.82 -16.47 0.22
CA GLY A 21 52.25 -16.59 -0.02
C GLY A 21 52.52 -17.94 -0.66
N LEU A 22 53.04 -17.89 -1.90
CA LEU A 22 53.50 -19.00 -2.70
C LEU A 22 54.57 -19.86 -2.00
N ALA A 23 54.53 -21.16 -2.15
CA ALA A 23 55.75 -22.02 -2.24
C ALA A 23 55.49 -23.20 -3.18
N VAL A 24 56.23 -23.17 -4.30
CA VAL A 24 56.40 -24.29 -5.22
C VAL A 24 57.58 -25.14 -4.70
N ALA A 25 57.38 -26.43 -4.49
CA ALA A 25 58.45 -27.46 -4.57
C ALA A 25 57.81 -28.83 -4.80
N GLY A 26 58.16 -29.45 -5.86
CA GLY A 26 57.63 -30.74 -6.32
C GLY A 26 58.22 -31.92 -5.58
N SER A 27 57.49 -33.01 -5.63
CA SER A 27 58.01 -34.40 -5.75
C SER A 27 56.85 -35.34 -6.13
N ALA A 28 57.15 -36.20 -7.06
CA ALA A 28 56.23 -37.14 -7.69
C ALA A 28 55.83 -38.32 -6.77
N LEU A 29 54.73 -38.90 -7.11
CA LEU A 29 54.32 -40.31 -7.09
C LEU A 29 52.95 -40.54 -6.41
N GLY A 30 52.04 -41.14 -7.20
CA GLY A 30 50.85 -41.79 -6.66
C GLY A 30 49.54 -41.27 -7.29
N ALA A 31 49.25 -41.76 -8.53
CA ALA A 31 47.92 -41.60 -9.13
C ALA A 31 46.88 -42.41 -8.36
N VAL A 32 45.96 -41.71 -7.71
CA VAL A 32 44.67 -42.29 -7.33
C VAL A 32 43.61 -41.43 -8.03
N GLU A 33 42.98 -42.04 -9.02
CA GLU A 33 41.84 -41.45 -9.72
C GLU A 33 40.71 -41.18 -8.73
N ALA A 34 40.43 -39.91 -8.44
CA ALA A 34 39.18 -39.49 -7.84
C ALA A 34 38.17 -39.25 -8.97
N PRO A 35 36.95 -39.84 -8.92
CA PRO A 35 35.95 -39.54 -9.91
C PRO A 35 35.49 -38.09 -9.78
N ALA A 36 35.73 -37.30 -10.80
CA ALA A 36 35.20 -35.96 -10.94
C ALA A 36 33.67 -36.02 -11.09
N LEU A 37 32.96 -35.88 -10.00
CA LEU A 37 31.54 -35.51 -10.00
C LEU A 37 31.45 -34.01 -10.23
N ALA A 38 31.71 -33.58 -11.47
CA ALA A 38 31.18 -32.31 -11.95
C ALA A 38 29.66 -32.51 -12.10
N LYS A 39 28.90 -32.20 -11.04
CA LYS A 39 27.47 -31.93 -11.22
C LYS A 39 27.38 -30.79 -12.21
N ALA A 40 26.83 -31.06 -13.39
CA ALA A 40 26.36 -30.03 -14.28
C ALA A 40 25.39 -29.14 -13.44
N VAL A 41 25.77 -27.90 -13.23
CA VAL A 41 24.84 -26.91 -12.73
C VAL A 41 23.88 -26.73 -13.89
N ASP A 42 22.64 -27.21 -13.73
CA ASP A 42 21.59 -26.91 -14.67
C ASP A 42 21.58 -25.39 -14.90
N PRO A 43 21.47 -24.92 -16.15
CA PRO A 43 21.35 -23.49 -16.40
C PRO A 43 20.14 -23.01 -15.59
N PRO A 44 20.22 -21.81 -14.96
CA PRO A 44 19.12 -21.28 -14.20
C PRO A 44 17.87 -21.36 -15.07
N ALA A 45 16.79 -21.92 -14.51
CA ALA A 45 15.50 -21.98 -15.18
C ALA A 45 15.23 -20.60 -15.78
N SER A 46 14.90 -20.55 -17.07
CA SER A 46 14.60 -19.31 -17.77
C SER A 46 13.67 -18.46 -16.89
N ALA A 47 14.08 -17.23 -16.59
CA ALA A 47 13.28 -16.31 -15.79
C ALA A 47 11.85 -16.33 -16.36
N PRO A 48 10.81 -16.42 -15.51
CA PRO A 48 9.44 -16.39 -15.99
C PRO A 48 9.27 -15.17 -16.89
N ALA A 49 8.60 -15.35 -18.03
CA ALA A 49 8.37 -14.27 -18.98
C ALA A 49 7.84 -13.05 -18.23
N ALA A 50 8.44 -11.88 -18.46
CA ALA A 50 8.10 -10.65 -17.78
C ALA A 50 6.58 -10.40 -17.92
N GLN A 51 5.84 -10.51 -16.81
CA GLN A 51 4.40 -10.28 -16.81
C GLN A 51 4.14 -8.77 -16.76
N ILE A 52 3.55 -8.27 -17.83
CA ILE A 52 3.15 -6.87 -17.97
C ILE A 52 1.65 -6.78 -17.75
N GLU A 53 1.22 -5.90 -16.86
CA GLU A 53 -0.19 -5.53 -16.72
C GLU A 53 -0.47 -4.32 -17.63
N PRO A 54 -1.52 -4.37 -18.47
CA PRO A 54 -1.79 -3.30 -19.41
C PRO A 54 -2.20 -2.00 -18.68
N PHE A 55 -1.61 -0.89 -19.05
CA PHE A 55 -1.97 0.43 -18.54
C PHE A 55 -3.22 1.00 -19.23
N TRP A 56 -3.26 0.92 -20.57
CA TRP A 56 -4.36 1.44 -21.37
C TRP A 56 -5.59 0.54 -21.31
N GLY A 57 -6.77 1.12 -21.14
CA GLY A 57 -8.01 0.36 -21.12
C GLY A 57 -9.21 1.15 -20.57
N LYS A 58 -10.36 0.49 -20.49
CA LYS A 58 -11.61 1.07 -19.97
C LYS A 58 -11.51 1.45 -18.49
N ASN A 59 -10.78 0.66 -17.70
CA ASN A 59 -10.60 0.83 -16.27
C ASN A 59 -9.11 0.98 -15.97
N GLN A 60 -8.75 1.67 -14.89
CA GLN A 60 -7.36 1.71 -14.43
C GLN A 60 -6.91 0.35 -13.90
N GLY A 61 -5.67 -0.04 -14.19
CA GLY A 61 -5.03 -1.20 -13.58
C GLY A 61 -4.87 -1.04 -12.06
N GLY A 62 -4.69 -2.17 -11.33
CA GLY A 62 -4.50 -2.16 -9.88
C GLY A 62 -5.80 -2.20 -9.06
N ILE A 63 -6.98 -2.17 -9.69
CA ILE A 63 -8.28 -2.27 -9.04
C ILE A 63 -8.73 -3.74 -8.99
N VAL A 64 -9.04 -4.32 -10.16
CA VAL A 64 -9.46 -5.73 -10.28
C VAL A 64 -8.31 -6.64 -10.76
N THR A 65 -7.11 -6.11 -10.90
CA THR A 65 -5.91 -6.92 -11.15
C THR A 65 -5.67 -7.86 -9.95
N PRO A 66 -5.33 -9.13 -10.16
CA PRO A 66 -4.93 -10.01 -9.05
C PRO A 66 -3.85 -9.35 -8.19
N ALA A 67 -4.00 -9.41 -6.87
CA ALA A 67 -3.14 -8.67 -5.96
C ALA A 67 -1.66 -9.05 -6.14
N GLN A 68 -0.80 -8.05 -6.25
CA GLN A 68 0.66 -8.17 -6.26
C GLN A 68 1.19 -8.19 -4.83
N GLY A 69 2.44 -8.64 -4.65
CA GLY A 69 3.08 -8.80 -3.34
C GLY A 69 3.34 -7.51 -2.57
N HIS A 70 3.46 -6.38 -3.26
CA HIS A 70 3.83 -5.09 -2.66
C HIS A 70 2.94 -3.96 -3.16
N THR A 71 2.73 -2.96 -2.28
CA THR A 71 2.11 -1.69 -2.65
C THR A 71 2.95 -0.53 -2.14
N TYR A 72 2.96 0.56 -2.89
CA TYR A 72 3.39 1.87 -2.43
C TYR A 72 2.29 2.87 -2.79
N PHE A 73 1.64 3.40 -1.77
CA PHE A 73 0.63 4.45 -1.89
C PHE A 73 1.23 5.79 -1.50
N ALA A 74 0.87 6.85 -2.22
CA ALA A 74 1.20 8.22 -1.88
C ALA A 74 -0.03 9.11 -2.10
N ALA A 75 -0.31 9.97 -1.12
CA ALA A 75 -1.24 11.07 -1.26
C ALA A 75 -0.45 12.38 -1.37
N LEU A 76 -0.86 13.26 -2.26
CA LEU A 76 -0.16 14.51 -2.55
C LEU A 76 -1.10 15.70 -2.43
N ASP A 77 -0.55 16.81 -1.97
CA ASP A 77 -1.19 18.12 -1.99
C ASP A 77 -0.65 18.94 -3.17
N LEU A 78 -1.56 19.50 -3.98
CA LEU A 78 -1.20 20.41 -5.07
C LEU A 78 -0.75 21.77 -4.52
N THR A 79 0.41 22.21 -4.96
CA THR A 79 1.01 23.52 -4.59
C THR A 79 0.70 24.61 -5.60
N THR A 80 0.34 24.25 -6.83
CA THR A 80 -0.06 25.21 -7.88
C THR A 80 -1.54 25.61 -7.75
N ASP A 81 -1.85 26.83 -8.16
CA ASP A 81 -3.24 27.33 -8.32
C ASP A 81 -3.67 27.39 -9.81
N LYS A 82 -2.83 26.86 -10.73
CA LYS A 82 -3.11 26.91 -12.16
C LYS A 82 -3.65 25.58 -12.66
N ARG A 83 -4.83 25.61 -13.25
CA ARG A 83 -5.46 24.43 -13.88
C ARG A 83 -4.58 23.77 -14.94
N ASP A 84 -3.90 24.57 -15.78
CA ASP A 84 -3.05 24.05 -16.84
C ASP A 84 -1.83 23.29 -16.32
N ASP A 85 -1.33 23.66 -15.15
CA ASP A 85 -0.25 22.93 -14.46
C ASP A 85 -0.71 21.53 -14.02
N VAL A 86 -1.94 21.43 -13.47
CA VAL A 86 -2.52 20.14 -13.11
C VAL A 86 -2.70 19.25 -14.35
N ILE A 87 -3.19 19.82 -15.45
CA ILE A 87 -3.33 19.08 -16.73
C ILE A 87 -1.96 18.61 -17.22
N ARG A 88 -0.94 19.48 -17.17
CA ARG A 88 0.44 19.13 -17.54
C ARG A 88 0.97 17.98 -16.70
N LEU A 89 0.78 18.05 -15.38
CA LEU A 89 1.17 16.99 -14.44
C LEU A 89 0.49 15.65 -14.78
N LEU A 90 -0.83 15.64 -14.97
CA LEU A 90 -1.57 14.41 -15.27
C LEU A 90 -1.16 13.80 -16.61
N LYS A 91 -0.82 14.62 -17.62
CA LYS A 91 -0.27 14.14 -18.89
C LYS A 91 1.11 13.50 -18.69
N ALA A 92 2.00 14.14 -17.95
CA ALA A 92 3.32 13.61 -17.63
C ALA A 92 3.22 12.29 -16.83
N TRP A 93 2.36 12.25 -15.81
CA TRP A 93 2.11 11.04 -15.02
C TRP A 93 1.54 9.90 -15.86
N THR A 94 0.60 10.18 -16.76
CA THR A 94 0.01 9.16 -17.64
C THR A 94 1.06 8.55 -18.56
N ASN A 95 1.90 9.38 -19.19
CA ASN A 95 2.98 8.91 -20.06
C ASN A 95 4.01 8.08 -19.26
N ALA A 96 4.45 8.59 -18.10
CA ALA A 96 5.38 7.89 -17.24
C ALA A 96 4.81 6.55 -16.76
N ALA A 97 3.56 6.52 -16.30
CA ALA A 97 2.91 5.30 -15.83
C ALA A 97 2.78 4.24 -16.93
N ALA A 98 2.42 4.64 -18.13
CA ALA A 98 2.35 3.72 -19.28
C ALA A 98 3.72 3.11 -19.63
N ARG A 99 4.80 3.86 -19.49
CA ARG A 99 6.17 3.37 -19.70
C ARG A 99 6.62 2.44 -18.59
N LEU A 100 6.43 2.87 -17.34
CA LEU A 100 6.85 2.10 -16.14
C LEU A 100 6.14 0.74 -16.06
N THR A 101 4.82 0.69 -16.31
CA THR A 101 4.07 -0.57 -16.33
C THR A 101 4.52 -1.51 -17.45
N ALA A 102 5.07 -0.97 -18.53
CA ALA A 102 5.70 -1.74 -19.61
C ALA A 102 7.16 -2.14 -19.31
N GLY A 103 7.69 -1.84 -18.13
CA GLY A 103 9.08 -2.11 -17.74
C GLY A 103 10.09 -1.19 -18.43
N LYS A 104 9.69 0.04 -18.79
CA LYS A 104 10.55 1.04 -19.42
C LYS A 104 10.79 2.19 -18.48
N LEU A 105 12.00 2.76 -18.52
CA LEU A 105 12.32 4.00 -17.81
C LEU A 105 11.47 5.17 -18.33
N ILE A 106 11.24 6.19 -17.48
CA ILE A 106 10.56 7.41 -17.91
C ILE A 106 11.42 8.19 -18.91
N GLU A 107 10.80 9.08 -19.65
CA GLU A 107 11.53 10.03 -20.50
C GLU A 107 12.15 11.13 -19.64
N PRO A 108 13.30 11.71 -20.06
CA PRO A 108 13.84 12.89 -19.41
C PRO A 108 12.82 14.02 -19.36
N PHE A 109 12.75 14.73 -18.24
CA PHE A 109 11.83 15.84 -18.00
C PHE A 109 12.57 17.07 -17.51
N GLU A 110 12.04 18.24 -17.83
CA GLU A 110 12.64 19.52 -17.46
C GLU A 110 12.19 19.96 -16.08
N VAL A 111 13.15 20.36 -15.25
CA VAL A 111 12.92 21.03 -13.97
C VAL A 111 13.59 22.38 -13.97
N THR A 112 13.01 23.35 -13.29
CA THR A 112 13.65 24.63 -13.05
C THR A 112 14.61 24.45 -11.87
N GLU A 113 15.91 24.49 -12.15
CA GLU A 113 16.93 24.48 -11.10
C GLU A 113 16.81 25.79 -10.31
N LEU A 114 16.25 25.71 -9.11
CA LEU A 114 16.44 26.77 -8.15
C LEU A 114 17.91 26.75 -7.79
N ALA A 115 18.59 27.88 -8.01
CA ALA A 115 19.99 28.05 -7.66
C ALA A 115 20.16 27.98 -6.13
N TYR A 116 20.04 26.79 -5.56
CA TYR A 116 20.58 26.49 -4.25
C TYR A 116 22.10 26.41 -4.44
N GLY A 117 22.77 27.53 -4.21
CA GLY A 117 24.21 27.55 -4.09
C GLY A 117 24.61 26.66 -2.92
N TYR A 118 24.75 25.36 -3.14
CA TYR A 118 25.52 24.48 -2.28
C TYR A 118 27.00 24.83 -2.52
N ASP A 119 27.43 25.95 -1.95
CA ASP A 119 28.85 26.16 -1.72
C ASP A 119 29.23 25.24 -0.55
N THR A 120 29.86 24.12 -0.89
CA THR A 120 30.37 23.14 0.08
C THR A 120 31.43 23.70 1.01
N ASN A 121 31.83 24.96 0.86
CA ASN A 121 32.92 25.60 1.60
C ASN A 121 32.50 26.77 2.50
N THR A 122 31.23 27.20 2.50
CA THR A 122 30.83 28.30 3.39
C THR A 122 29.48 28.02 4.06
N THR A 123 29.48 28.11 5.39
CA THR A 123 28.33 27.97 6.29
C THR A 123 27.43 29.24 6.28
N THR A 124 27.48 30.06 5.27
CA THR A 124 26.72 31.31 5.18
C THR A 124 25.71 31.24 4.05
N VAL A 125 24.42 31.18 4.41
CA VAL A 125 23.31 31.44 3.48
C VAL A 125 23.35 32.92 3.11
N THR A 126 23.97 33.28 2.01
CA THR A 126 23.87 34.62 1.45
C THR A 126 22.64 34.70 0.58
N THR A 127 21.60 35.36 1.07
CA THR A 127 20.52 35.90 0.22
C THR A 127 21.07 37.10 -0.53
N SER A 128 21.73 36.88 -1.64
CA SER A 128 22.17 37.98 -2.50
C SER A 128 21.12 38.22 -3.59
N SER A 129 20.84 39.49 -3.86
CA SER A 129 19.99 39.94 -4.96
C SER A 129 20.57 39.62 -6.37
N ASP A 130 21.76 39.02 -6.42
CA ASP A 130 22.50 38.68 -7.64
C ASP A 130 22.51 37.15 -7.90
N ALA A 131 21.50 36.42 -7.38
CA ALA A 131 21.36 35.00 -7.73
C ALA A 131 21.19 34.83 -9.25
N PRO A 132 21.92 33.93 -9.90
CA PRO A 132 21.76 33.70 -11.33
C PRO A 132 20.30 33.31 -11.63
N ALA A 133 19.82 33.69 -12.78
CA ALA A 133 18.47 33.31 -13.23
C ALA A 133 18.34 31.77 -13.18
N PRO A 134 17.16 31.26 -12.74
CA PRO A 134 16.94 29.82 -12.68
C PRO A 134 17.15 29.19 -14.08
N THR A 135 17.94 28.13 -14.12
CA THR A 135 18.23 27.39 -15.35
C THR A 135 17.30 26.17 -15.43
N THR A 136 16.85 25.86 -16.64
CA THR A 136 16.11 24.64 -16.91
C THR A 136 17.09 23.48 -17.13
N VAL A 137 16.93 22.41 -16.39
CA VAL A 137 17.77 21.21 -16.50
C VAL A 137 16.90 20.01 -16.82
N ALA A 138 17.32 19.19 -17.79
CA ALA A 138 16.68 17.93 -18.10
C ALA A 138 17.15 16.85 -17.11
N LEU A 139 16.23 16.31 -16.30
CA LEU A 139 16.51 15.19 -15.41
C LEU A 139 16.11 13.88 -16.08
N PRO A 140 17.04 12.88 -16.13
CA PRO A 140 16.71 11.53 -16.58
C PRO A 140 15.91 10.78 -15.50
N ASP A 141 15.53 9.55 -15.81
CA ASP A 141 15.11 8.55 -14.82
C ASP A 141 16.17 8.41 -13.72
N SER A 142 15.79 7.98 -12.54
CA SER A 142 16.73 7.72 -11.44
C SER A 142 17.44 6.38 -11.54
N ASP A 143 17.08 5.56 -12.51
CA ASP A 143 17.68 4.26 -12.87
C ASP A 143 17.71 3.21 -11.74
N ASP A 144 17.03 3.44 -10.63
CA ASP A 144 17.03 2.52 -9.48
C ASP A 144 16.24 1.22 -9.74
N ALA A 145 15.48 1.14 -10.81
CA ALA A 145 14.84 -0.08 -11.29
C ALA A 145 15.36 -0.55 -12.67
N ASP A 146 16.45 0.03 -13.17
CA ASP A 146 17.03 -0.41 -14.45
C ASP A 146 17.44 -1.89 -14.39
N GLY A 147 17.08 -2.65 -15.42
CA GLY A 147 17.32 -4.09 -15.49
C GLY A 147 16.36 -4.96 -14.67
N LEU A 148 15.46 -4.39 -13.87
CA LEU A 148 14.40 -5.15 -13.21
C LEU A 148 13.26 -5.47 -14.19
N PRO A 149 12.61 -6.64 -14.07
CA PRO A 149 11.40 -6.95 -14.84
C PRO A 149 10.25 -6.02 -14.39
N PRO A 150 9.21 -5.82 -15.21
CA PRO A 150 8.05 -4.97 -14.86
C PRO A 150 7.25 -5.47 -13.66
N ALA A 151 7.47 -6.69 -13.19
CA ALA A 151 6.94 -7.28 -11.95
C ALA A 151 5.42 -7.09 -11.78
N ARG A 152 4.66 -7.18 -12.88
CA ARG A 152 3.20 -6.93 -12.93
C ARG A 152 2.81 -5.54 -12.38
N LEU A 153 3.66 -4.54 -12.52
CA LEU A 153 3.40 -3.19 -12.01
C LEU A 153 2.06 -2.66 -12.54
N THR A 154 1.25 -2.15 -11.62
CA THR A 154 0.06 -1.35 -11.90
C THR A 154 0.16 -0.02 -11.18
N ILE A 155 -0.32 1.03 -11.81
CA ILE A 155 -0.38 2.37 -11.25
C ILE A 155 -1.82 2.87 -11.37
N THR A 156 -2.42 3.26 -10.23
CA THR A 156 -3.79 3.76 -10.15
C THR A 156 -3.75 5.18 -9.60
N PHE A 157 -4.42 6.11 -10.26
CA PHE A 157 -4.53 7.51 -9.85
C PHE A 157 -5.91 7.81 -9.29
N GLY A 158 -5.95 8.57 -8.19
CA GLY A 158 -7.19 9.03 -7.57
C GLY A 158 -7.19 10.53 -7.31
N PHE A 159 -8.36 11.12 -7.28
CA PHE A 159 -8.62 12.53 -7.06
C PHE A 159 -9.35 12.72 -5.73
N GLY A 160 -8.72 13.42 -4.81
CA GLY A 160 -9.31 13.77 -3.52
C GLY A 160 -10.21 15.00 -3.61
N ALA A 161 -10.92 15.28 -2.52
CA ALA A 161 -11.84 16.42 -2.45
C ALA A 161 -11.14 17.76 -2.69
N GLY A 162 -9.87 17.89 -2.24
CA GLY A 162 -9.08 19.13 -2.38
C GLY A 162 -8.74 19.51 -3.83
N LEU A 163 -8.83 18.58 -4.80
CA LEU A 163 -8.73 18.92 -6.22
C LEU A 163 -9.93 19.77 -6.67
N PHE A 164 -11.11 19.55 -6.10
CA PHE A 164 -12.35 20.25 -6.48
C PHE A 164 -12.53 21.55 -5.67
N GLU A 165 -12.33 21.45 -4.37
CA GLU A 165 -12.43 22.60 -3.46
C GLU A 165 -11.49 22.35 -2.26
N LYS A 166 -10.65 23.34 -1.94
CA LYS A 166 -9.76 23.32 -0.78
C LYS A 166 -9.87 24.65 -0.03
N ASP A 167 -10.11 24.58 1.27
CA ASP A 167 -10.29 25.75 2.15
C ASP A 167 -11.37 26.73 1.62
N GLY A 168 -12.47 26.18 1.06
CA GLY A 168 -13.57 26.97 0.48
C GLY A 168 -13.23 27.64 -0.86
N LYS A 169 -12.15 27.23 -1.53
CA LYS A 169 -11.72 27.79 -2.81
C LYS A 169 -11.74 26.74 -3.92
N ASP A 170 -12.44 27.06 -5.01
CA ASP A 170 -12.35 26.33 -6.27
C ASP A 170 -11.15 26.86 -7.07
N ARG A 171 -9.97 26.24 -6.88
CA ARG A 171 -8.72 26.68 -7.50
C ARG A 171 -8.69 26.46 -9.02
N TYR A 172 -9.46 25.48 -9.50
CA TYR A 172 -9.33 24.95 -10.87
C TYR A 172 -10.63 25.05 -11.68
N GLY A 173 -11.70 25.60 -11.14
CA GLY A 173 -13.02 25.64 -11.78
C GLY A 173 -13.70 24.27 -11.82
N LEU A 174 -13.37 23.39 -10.87
CA LEU A 174 -13.82 22.01 -10.82
C LEU A 174 -14.90 21.72 -9.77
N ALA A 175 -15.22 22.66 -8.86
CA ALA A 175 -16.13 22.42 -7.75
C ALA A 175 -17.48 21.83 -8.20
N LYS A 176 -18.06 22.34 -9.28
CA LYS A 176 -19.32 21.87 -9.85
C LYS A 176 -19.27 20.44 -10.41
N HIS A 177 -18.07 19.89 -10.64
CA HIS A 177 -17.85 18.54 -11.17
C HIS A 177 -17.47 17.53 -10.07
N ARG A 178 -17.40 17.98 -8.80
CA ARG A 178 -17.17 17.08 -7.66
C ARG A 178 -18.32 16.07 -7.58
N PRO A 179 -18.03 14.75 -7.59
CA PRO A 179 -19.04 13.75 -7.41
C PRO A 179 -19.69 13.87 -6.03
N GLU A 180 -20.99 13.72 -5.93
CA GLU A 180 -21.69 13.73 -4.64
C GLU A 180 -21.19 12.64 -3.69
N ALA A 181 -20.81 11.49 -4.23
CA ALA A 181 -20.24 10.39 -3.48
C ALA A 181 -18.80 10.62 -2.97
N LEU A 182 -18.09 11.65 -3.46
CA LEU A 182 -16.81 12.12 -2.93
C LEU A 182 -17.05 13.11 -1.77
N ALA A 183 -17.98 12.78 -0.86
CA ALA A 183 -18.20 13.53 0.37
C ALA A 183 -17.12 13.19 1.40
N GLU A 184 -16.96 14.05 2.39
CA GLU A 184 -16.12 13.76 3.56
C GLU A 184 -16.60 12.48 4.25
N LEU A 185 -15.66 11.60 4.60
CA LEU A 185 -16.00 10.39 5.37
C LEU A 185 -16.46 10.79 6.78
N PRO A 186 -17.51 10.15 7.32
CA PRO A 186 -17.91 10.38 8.70
C PRO A 186 -16.77 10.11 9.67
N HIS A 187 -16.73 10.85 10.77
CA HIS A 187 -15.87 10.50 11.89
C HIS A 187 -16.45 9.26 12.60
N PHE A 188 -15.73 8.15 12.52
CA PHE A 188 -16.16 6.90 13.13
C PHE A 188 -15.69 6.80 14.59
N VAL A 189 -16.45 6.07 15.40
CA VAL A 189 -16.07 5.82 16.80
C VAL A 189 -14.73 5.09 16.86
N GLY A 190 -13.80 5.61 17.64
CA GLY A 190 -12.45 5.03 17.80
C GLY A 190 -11.42 5.51 16.78
N ASP A 191 -11.80 6.31 15.80
CA ASP A 191 -10.84 6.95 14.88
C ASP A 191 -9.88 7.88 15.66
N GLN A 192 -8.58 7.76 15.38
CA GLN A 192 -7.50 8.62 15.86
C GLN A 192 -6.67 9.08 14.66
N LEU A 193 -7.37 9.64 13.67
CA LEU A 193 -6.75 10.04 12.41
C LEU A 193 -5.79 11.21 12.63
N ALA A 194 -4.53 11.01 12.28
CA ALA A 194 -3.52 12.06 12.27
C ALA A 194 -3.70 12.89 10.99
N PRO A 195 -3.85 14.24 11.10
CA PRO A 195 -4.07 15.09 9.92
C PRO A 195 -2.99 14.94 8.85
N GLU A 196 -1.73 14.72 9.28
CA GLU A 196 -0.57 14.49 8.40
C GLU A 196 -0.64 13.17 7.63
N HIS A 197 -1.47 12.21 8.05
CA HIS A 197 -1.67 10.92 7.38
C HIS A 197 -3.09 10.77 6.82
N THR A 198 -3.77 11.90 6.57
CA THR A 198 -5.18 11.88 6.17
C THR A 198 -5.38 12.72 4.92
N ASP A 199 -6.21 12.21 3.97
CA ASP A 199 -6.60 12.84 2.71
C ASP A 199 -5.43 13.19 1.78
N GLY A 200 -5.65 14.12 0.88
CA GLY A 200 -4.76 14.63 -0.15
C GLY A 200 -5.56 15.08 -1.38
N ASP A 201 -4.98 15.92 -2.23
CA ASP A 201 -5.62 16.40 -3.46
C ASP A 201 -5.56 15.35 -4.57
N LEU A 202 -4.46 14.60 -4.62
CA LEU A 202 -4.22 13.50 -5.56
C LEU A 202 -3.72 12.26 -4.82
N SER A 203 -3.91 11.07 -5.40
CA SER A 203 -3.30 9.84 -4.91
C SER A 203 -2.69 9.01 -6.02
N ILE A 204 -1.63 8.28 -5.68
CA ILE A 204 -0.95 7.29 -6.50
C ILE A 204 -0.94 5.99 -5.73
N GLN A 205 -1.41 4.90 -6.33
CA GLN A 205 -1.23 3.54 -5.82
C GLN A 205 -0.40 2.75 -6.82
N ALA A 206 0.83 2.44 -6.50
CA ALA A 206 1.65 1.50 -7.26
C ALA A 206 1.63 0.13 -6.59
N CYS A 207 1.31 -0.92 -7.35
CA CYS A 207 1.38 -2.29 -6.86
C CYS A 207 2.26 -3.12 -7.80
N ALA A 208 3.16 -3.94 -7.25
CA ALA A 208 4.06 -4.81 -8.02
C ALA A 208 4.40 -6.08 -7.22
N ASP A 209 4.92 -7.10 -7.91
CA ASP A 209 5.47 -8.30 -7.25
C ASP A 209 6.90 -8.07 -6.73
N ASP A 210 7.50 -6.92 -7.05
CA ASP A 210 8.78 -6.45 -6.54
C ASP A 210 8.62 -5.10 -5.85
N SER A 211 9.16 -4.96 -4.64
CA SER A 211 9.03 -3.75 -3.83
C SER A 211 9.83 -2.58 -4.39
N GLN A 212 10.97 -2.83 -5.04
CA GLN A 212 11.80 -1.79 -5.64
C GLN A 212 11.14 -1.20 -6.89
N VAL A 213 10.47 -2.04 -7.68
CA VAL A 213 9.67 -1.59 -8.83
C VAL A 213 8.50 -0.70 -8.40
N ALA A 214 7.79 -1.07 -7.31
CA ALA A 214 6.72 -0.24 -6.77
C ALA A 214 7.24 1.10 -6.22
N PHE A 215 8.38 1.07 -5.50
CA PHE A 215 9.05 2.27 -4.98
C PHE A 215 9.50 3.19 -6.11
N HIS A 216 10.20 2.65 -7.09
CA HIS A 216 10.68 3.37 -8.27
C HIS A 216 9.53 4.10 -8.97
N ALA A 217 8.40 3.40 -9.21
CA ALA A 217 7.25 3.99 -9.88
C ALA A 217 6.74 5.24 -9.16
N VAL A 218 6.51 5.16 -7.85
CA VAL A 218 6.05 6.33 -7.06
C VAL A 218 7.11 7.41 -7.03
N ARG A 219 8.39 7.05 -6.86
CA ARG A 219 9.50 8.00 -6.86
C ARG A 219 9.55 8.82 -8.15
N GLN A 220 9.43 8.17 -9.32
CA GLN A 220 9.45 8.91 -10.59
C GLN A 220 8.24 9.85 -10.71
N LEU A 221 7.04 9.40 -10.34
CA LEU A 221 5.84 10.24 -10.38
C LEU A 221 5.92 11.43 -9.43
N VAL A 222 6.50 11.26 -8.25
CA VAL A 222 6.76 12.37 -7.31
C VAL A 222 7.80 13.35 -7.87
N ARG A 223 8.87 12.86 -8.50
CA ARG A 223 9.87 13.73 -9.17
C ARG A 223 9.25 14.58 -10.30
N LEU A 224 8.33 13.99 -11.06
CA LEU A 224 7.59 14.72 -12.11
C LEU A 224 6.65 15.80 -11.56
N ALA A 225 6.32 15.73 -10.27
CA ALA A 225 5.42 16.65 -9.59
C ALA A 225 6.13 17.76 -8.81
N ASP A 226 7.46 17.81 -8.81
CA ASP A 226 8.32 18.57 -7.89
C ASP A 226 7.82 20.00 -7.61
N ASP A 227 7.55 20.80 -8.65
CA ASP A 227 7.07 22.18 -8.51
C ASP A 227 5.53 22.31 -8.34
N LEU A 228 4.78 21.22 -8.53
CA LEU A 228 3.33 21.24 -8.71
C LEU A 228 2.56 20.57 -7.58
N ALA A 229 3.18 19.61 -6.89
CA ALA A 229 2.60 18.92 -5.76
C ALA A 229 3.68 18.41 -4.81
N GLN A 230 3.32 18.26 -3.56
CA GLN A 230 4.17 17.69 -2.51
C GLN A 230 3.52 16.46 -1.92
N VAL A 231 4.33 15.47 -1.52
CA VAL A 231 3.82 14.32 -0.79
C VAL A 231 3.31 14.76 0.56
N ARG A 232 2.04 14.51 0.80
CA ARG A 232 1.39 14.71 2.10
C ARG A 232 1.70 13.55 3.03
N TRP A 233 1.47 12.33 2.56
CA TRP A 233 1.83 11.10 3.26
C TRP A 233 1.96 9.94 2.27
N ALA A 234 2.64 8.90 2.72
CA ALA A 234 2.80 7.69 1.94
C ALA A 234 2.74 6.46 2.85
N GLN A 235 2.39 5.32 2.29
CA GLN A 235 2.38 4.05 2.98
C GLN A 235 2.84 2.93 2.07
N THR A 236 3.85 2.21 2.48
CA THR A 236 4.24 0.94 1.86
C THR A 236 3.48 -0.22 2.50
N GLY A 237 3.28 -1.28 1.73
CA GLY A 237 2.64 -2.48 2.24
C GLY A 237 3.12 -3.72 1.53
N PHE A 238 2.93 -4.85 2.18
CA PHE A 238 3.31 -6.16 1.68
C PHE A 238 2.23 -7.19 1.97
N MET A 239 2.17 -8.21 1.11
CA MET A 239 1.36 -9.41 1.35
C MET A 239 2.06 -10.62 0.75
N PRO A 240 1.89 -11.82 1.34
CA PRO A 240 2.47 -13.01 0.75
C PRO A 240 1.78 -13.32 -0.59
N ASN A 241 2.58 -13.61 -1.61
CA ASN A 241 2.09 -14.07 -2.90
C ASN A 241 2.17 -15.60 -2.96
N PHE A 242 1.04 -16.25 -2.71
CA PHE A 242 0.95 -17.73 -2.75
C PHE A 242 0.60 -18.27 -4.13
N GLY A 243 0.47 -17.43 -5.15
CA GLY A 243 -0.15 -17.83 -6.41
C GLY A 243 -1.67 -18.00 -6.27
N SER A 244 -2.28 -18.77 -7.16
CA SER A 244 -3.72 -19.02 -7.12
C SER A 244 -4.10 -20.03 -6.03
N GLY A 245 -5.17 -19.78 -5.30
CA GLY A 245 -5.85 -20.76 -4.44
C GLY A 245 -5.60 -20.69 -2.95
N GLN A 246 -4.79 -19.74 -2.47
CA GLN A 246 -4.61 -19.52 -1.04
C GLN A 246 -4.96 -18.06 -0.64
N THR A 247 -5.72 -17.93 0.45
CA THR A 247 -6.01 -16.62 1.02
C THR A 247 -4.87 -16.19 1.93
N ALA A 248 -4.33 -14.99 1.70
CA ALA A 248 -3.29 -14.40 2.54
C ALA A 248 -3.77 -14.19 3.99
N ARG A 249 -2.82 -14.14 4.93
CA ARG A 249 -3.11 -13.81 6.32
C ARG A 249 -2.67 -12.39 6.63
N ASN A 250 -3.48 -11.70 7.42
CA ASN A 250 -3.08 -10.45 8.05
C ASN A 250 -2.09 -10.69 9.22
N LEU A 251 -1.56 -9.63 9.82
CA LEU A 251 -0.58 -9.75 10.92
C LEU A 251 -1.17 -10.33 12.21
N MET A 252 -2.49 -10.39 12.36
CA MET A 252 -3.15 -11.08 13.48
C MET A 252 -3.27 -12.60 13.27
N GLY A 253 -2.81 -13.08 12.10
CA GLY A 253 -2.74 -14.49 11.74
C GLY A 253 -4.01 -15.07 11.12
N PHE A 254 -5.03 -14.26 10.87
CA PHE A 254 -6.28 -14.71 10.23
C PHE A 254 -6.26 -14.50 8.72
N LYS A 255 -6.96 -15.37 7.99
CA LYS A 255 -7.13 -15.25 6.55
C LYS A 255 -7.95 -14.00 6.22
N ASP A 256 -7.45 -13.18 5.30
CA ASP A 256 -8.05 -11.90 4.92
C ASP A 256 -8.27 -11.85 3.40
N GLY A 257 -9.52 -11.73 3.00
CA GLY A 257 -9.92 -11.75 1.58
C GLY A 257 -10.92 -12.84 1.20
N THR A 258 -11.15 -13.85 2.04
CA THR A 258 -12.03 -15.00 1.75
C THR A 258 -13.40 -14.60 1.20
N ASN A 259 -13.96 -13.49 1.69
CA ASN A 259 -15.31 -13.05 1.31
C ASN A 259 -15.30 -11.83 0.35
N ASN A 260 -14.22 -11.61 -0.37
CA ASN A 260 -14.18 -10.61 -1.43
C ASN A 260 -15.10 -11.03 -2.59
N PRO A 261 -15.75 -10.08 -3.27
CA PRO A 261 -16.36 -10.34 -4.56
C PRO A 261 -15.30 -10.89 -5.54
N SER A 262 -15.70 -11.85 -6.36
CA SER A 262 -14.78 -12.44 -7.34
C SER A 262 -14.40 -11.41 -8.41
N ILE A 263 -13.11 -11.12 -8.54
CA ILE A 263 -12.61 -10.22 -9.58
C ILE A 263 -12.74 -10.79 -11.00
N THR A 264 -13.02 -12.09 -11.11
CA THR A 264 -13.27 -12.78 -12.40
C THR A 264 -14.73 -12.82 -12.77
N ASP A 265 -15.62 -12.25 -11.93
CA ASP A 265 -17.05 -12.10 -12.22
C ASP A 265 -17.35 -10.64 -12.64
N PRO A 266 -17.52 -10.37 -13.95
CA PRO A 266 -17.79 -9.02 -14.43
C PRO A 266 -19.09 -8.42 -13.87
N ALA A 267 -20.11 -9.23 -13.64
CA ALA A 267 -21.39 -8.74 -13.11
C ALA A 267 -21.25 -8.30 -11.64
N ALA A 268 -20.48 -9.05 -10.84
CA ALA A 268 -20.15 -8.64 -9.47
C ALA A 268 -19.34 -7.34 -9.48
N MET A 269 -18.36 -7.20 -10.38
CA MET A 269 -17.53 -5.98 -10.49
C MET A 269 -18.36 -4.77 -10.93
N GLU A 270 -19.24 -4.91 -11.92
CA GLU A 270 -20.17 -3.83 -12.30
C GLU A 270 -21.10 -3.43 -11.15
N LYS A 271 -21.56 -4.38 -10.36
CA LYS A 271 -22.42 -4.09 -9.20
C LYS A 271 -21.68 -3.40 -8.05
N VAL A 272 -20.47 -3.84 -7.75
CA VAL A 272 -19.78 -3.47 -6.50
C VAL A 272 -18.75 -2.36 -6.72
N VAL A 273 -18.02 -2.36 -7.86
CA VAL A 273 -16.80 -1.58 -8.05
C VAL A 273 -16.99 -0.40 -9.01
N TRP A 274 -17.57 -0.65 -10.19
CA TRP A 274 -17.56 0.34 -11.25
C TRP A 274 -18.70 1.33 -11.16
N VAL A 275 -18.36 2.62 -11.23
CA VAL A 275 -19.32 3.72 -11.34
C VAL A 275 -19.99 3.64 -12.71
N GLY A 276 -21.32 3.64 -12.71
CA GLY A 276 -22.16 3.65 -13.90
C GLY A 276 -22.73 5.06 -14.19
N ASN A 277 -23.97 5.08 -14.69
CA ASN A 277 -24.66 6.32 -15.10
C ASN A 277 -25.15 7.17 -13.90
N GLU A 278 -25.06 6.67 -12.68
CA GLU A 278 -25.41 7.43 -11.47
C GLU A 278 -24.36 8.48 -11.07
N GLY A 279 -23.13 8.30 -11.54
CA GLY A 279 -22.04 9.25 -11.32
C GLY A 279 -21.92 10.25 -12.48
N PRO A 280 -21.07 11.28 -12.33
CA PRO A 280 -20.78 12.19 -13.43
C PRO A 280 -20.03 11.45 -14.57
N ASP A 281 -20.19 11.94 -15.80
CA ASP A 281 -19.66 11.29 -17.00
C ASP A 281 -18.15 10.97 -16.94
N TRP A 282 -17.37 11.83 -16.29
CA TRP A 282 -15.94 11.62 -16.15
C TRP A 282 -15.57 10.46 -15.18
N MET A 283 -16.52 10.02 -14.33
CA MET A 283 -16.37 8.89 -13.41
C MET A 283 -16.83 7.56 -14.01
N GLN A 284 -17.48 7.55 -15.15
CA GLN A 284 -17.96 6.30 -15.77
C GLN A 284 -16.81 5.30 -15.93
N SER A 285 -17.03 4.06 -15.51
CA SER A 285 -16.02 3.00 -15.47
C SER A 285 -14.85 3.26 -14.49
N GLY A 286 -14.96 4.29 -13.67
CA GLY A 286 -14.11 4.55 -12.53
C GLY A 286 -14.62 3.86 -11.27
N SER A 287 -14.05 4.23 -10.13
CA SER A 287 -14.39 3.67 -8.82
C SER A 287 -14.12 4.71 -7.73
N TYR A 288 -14.55 4.43 -6.51
CA TYR A 288 -14.11 5.19 -5.33
C TYR A 288 -13.17 4.35 -4.50
N LEU A 289 -12.03 4.92 -4.18
CA LEU A 289 -10.98 4.34 -3.35
C LEU A 289 -11.10 4.88 -1.93
N VAL A 290 -11.29 3.99 -0.95
CA VAL A 290 -11.07 4.31 0.46
C VAL A 290 -9.80 3.61 0.92
N VAL A 291 -8.93 4.37 1.56
CA VAL A 291 -7.74 3.86 2.24
C VAL A 291 -7.81 4.15 3.73
N ARG A 292 -7.31 3.22 4.56
CA ARG A 292 -7.17 3.39 6.01
C ARG A 292 -5.85 2.79 6.47
N ARG A 293 -5.06 3.57 7.19
CA ARG A 293 -3.91 3.07 7.94
C ARG A 293 -4.40 2.61 9.30
N ILE A 294 -4.44 1.30 9.51
CA ILE A 294 -5.00 0.66 10.70
C ILE A 294 -3.85 0.05 11.49
N ARG A 295 -3.49 0.69 12.61
CA ARG A 295 -2.49 0.15 13.53
C ARG A 295 -3.09 -1.02 14.31
N MET A 296 -2.31 -2.09 14.48
CA MET A 296 -2.66 -3.29 15.25
C MET A 296 -1.82 -3.39 16.52
N ALA A 297 -2.44 -3.49 17.68
CA ALA A 297 -1.78 -3.73 18.96
C ALA A 297 -1.39 -5.21 19.08
N LEU A 298 -0.39 -5.63 18.29
CA LEU A 298 0.03 -7.03 18.17
C LEU A 298 0.54 -7.59 19.50
N GLU A 299 1.22 -6.79 20.31
CA GLU A 299 1.71 -7.14 21.63
C GLU A 299 0.58 -7.49 22.62
N HIS A 300 -0.60 -6.92 22.46
CA HIS A 300 -1.81 -7.25 23.23
C HIS A 300 -2.52 -8.46 22.62
N TRP A 301 -2.61 -8.50 21.30
CA TRP A 301 -3.23 -9.59 20.56
C TRP A 301 -2.56 -10.93 20.85
N ASP A 302 -1.24 -10.99 20.85
CA ASP A 302 -0.46 -12.21 21.05
C ASP A 302 -0.60 -12.80 22.46
N ARG A 303 -1.05 -12.01 23.44
CA ARG A 303 -1.36 -12.47 24.80
C ARG A 303 -2.76 -13.05 24.93
N SER A 304 -3.60 -12.90 23.89
CA SER A 304 -4.99 -13.36 23.91
C SER A 304 -5.07 -14.86 23.62
N LYS A 305 -5.98 -15.55 24.32
CA LYS A 305 -6.23 -16.97 24.09
C LYS A 305 -6.82 -17.21 22.70
N ILE A 306 -6.43 -18.31 22.05
CA ILE A 306 -6.89 -18.64 20.69
C ILE A 306 -8.41 -18.65 20.54
N GLY A 307 -9.16 -19.21 21.50
CA GLY A 307 -10.62 -19.22 21.44
C GLY A 307 -11.23 -17.82 21.47
N PHE A 308 -10.61 -16.87 22.22
CA PHE A 308 -11.05 -15.48 22.21
C PHE A 308 -10.74 -14.82 20.87
N GLN A 309 -9.57 -15.08 20.30
CA GLN A 309 -9.19 -14.58 18.97
C GLN A 309 -10.17 -15.07 17.89
N GLU A 310 -10.52 -16.36 17.91
CA GLU A 310 -11.45 -16.97 16.98
C GLU A 310 -12.87 -16.40 17.13
N GLN A 311 -13.33 -16.19 18.36
CA GLN A 311 -14.64 -15.55 18.62
C GLN A 311 -14.67 -14.10 18.14
N THR A 312 -13.59 -13.34 18.34
CA THR A 312 -13.45 -11.96 17.86
C THR A 312 -13.59 -11.88 16.35
N PHE A 313 -12.94 -12.77 15.62
CA PHE A 313 -13.06 -12.82 14.16
C PHE A 313 -14.37 -13.50 13.70
N GLY A 314 -14.86 -14.51 14.43
CA GLY A 314 -15.95 -15.39 14.01
C GLY A 314 -15.50 -16.50 13.06
N ARG A 315 -14.19 -16.78 13.02
CA ARG A 315 -13.56 -17.83 12.18
C ARG A 315 -12.47 -18.56 12.94
N HIS A 316 -12.25 -19.81 12.58
CA HIS A 316 -11.11 -20.60 13.07
C HIS A 316 -9.80 -20.08 12.48
N LYS A 317 -8.80 -19.87 13.33
CA LYS A 317 -7.53 -19.25 12.95
C LYS A 317 -6.75 -20.08 11.93
N LEU A 318 -6.68 -21.40 12.13
CA LEU A 318 -5.90 -22.27 11.23
C LEU A 318 -6.59 -22.54 9.89
N SER A 319 -7.85 -23.02 9.93
CA SER A 319 -8.57 -23.37 8.71
C SER A 319 -9.12 -22.16 7.96
N GLY A 320 -9.43 -21.06 8.66
CA GLY A 320 -10.19 -19.94 8.13
C GLY A 320 -11.68 -20.21 8.01
N ALA A 321 -12.16 -21.42 8.39
CA ALA A 321 -13.56 -21.76 8.37
C ALA A 321 -14.39 -20.89 9.34
N PRO A 322 -15.62 -20.52 9.01
CA PRO A 322 -16.52 -19.92 9.98
C PRO A 322 -16.67 -20.80 11.23
N ILE A 323 -16.87 -20.22 12.42
CA ILE A 323 -17.13 -21.01 13.61
C ILE A 323 -18.37 -21.86 13.37
N GLY A 324 -18.29 -23.16 13.71
CA GLY A 324 -19.33 -24.15 13.45
C GLY A 324 -19.26 -24.79 12.06
N LYS A 325 -18.29 -24.44 11.23
CA LYS A 325 -18.05 -25.01 9.90
C LYS A 325 -16.63 -25.57 9.78
N SER A 326 -16.30 -26.26 8.68
CA SER A 326 -15.05 -26.96 8.49
C SER A 326 -14.17 -26.43 7.35
N ALA A 327 -14.75 -25.81 6.32
CA ALA A 327 -14.00 -25.27 5.18
C ALA A 327 -14.00 -23.73 5.20
N GLU A 328 -12.90 -23.12 4.72
CA GLU A 328 -12.73 -21.67 4.63
C GLU A 328 -13.87 -20.99 3.86
N THR A 329 -14.31 -21.61 2.78
CA THR A 329 -15.31 -21.07 1.85
C THR A 329 -16.74 -21.41 2.24
N ASP A 330 -16.97 -22.12 3.36
CA ASP A 330 -18.31 -22.39 3.84
C ASP A 330 -19.06 -21.08 4.11
N ALA A 331 -20.35 -21.08 3.83
CA ALA A 331 -21.21 -19.93 4.10
C ALA A 331 -21.31 -19.64 5.60
N LEU A 332 -21.32 -18.35 5.95
CA LEU A 332 -21.62 -17.92 7.31
C LEU A 332 -23.04 -18.31 7.70
N ASP A 333 -23.19 -19.00 8.81
CA ASP A 333 -24.47 -19.30 9.42
C ASP A 333 -24.71 -18.31 10.57
N LEU A 334 -25.36 -17.21 10.25
CA LEU A 334 -25.53 -16.10 11.21
C LEU A 334 -26.67 -16.35 12.21
N ASP A 335 -27.52 -17.34 11.96
CA ASP A 335 -28.69 -17.66 12.78
C ASP A 335 -28.44 -18.88 13.69
N ALA A 336 -27.35 -19.62 13.45
CA ALA A 336 -26.99 -20.78 14.27
C ALA A 336 -26.78 -20.39 15.73
N THR A 337 -27.42 -21.14 16.65
CA THR A 337 -27.26 -20.98 18.10
C THR A 337 -26.71 -22.25 18.73
N ASP A 338 -26.05 -22.09 19.86
CA ASP A 338 -25.61 -23.19 20.73
C ASP A 338 -26.77 -23.73 21.58
N LYS A 339 -26.49 -24.74 22.40
CA LYS A 339 -27.51 -25.37 23.30
C LYS A 339 -28.10 -24.39 24.33
N ASP A 340 -27.41 -23.30 24.61
CA ASP A 340 -27.79 -22.29 25.62
C ASP A 340 -28.48 -21.09 24.93
N GLY A 341 -28.69 -21.16 23.61
CA GLY A 341 -29.34 -20.12 22.80
C GLY A 341 -28.48 -18.96 22.36
N ASN A 342 -27.17 -19.00 22.61
CA ASN A 342 -26.23 -17.96 22.16
C ASN A 342 -25.86 -18.20 20.69
N TYR A 343 -25.65 -17.13 19.92
CA TYR A 343 -25.16 -17.27 18.56
C TYR A 343 -23.78 -17.94 18.50
N VAL A 344 -23.64 -18.94 17.63
CA VAL A 344 -22.36 -19.65 17.39
C VAL A 344 -21.31 -18.68 16.87
N ILE A 345 -21.64 -17.76 15.95
CA ILE A 345 -20.82 -16.61 15.56
C ILE A 345 -21.35 -15.42 16.37
N ALA A 346 -20.58 -14.92 17.33
CA ALA A 346 -21.00 -13.85 18.22
C ALA A 346 -21.53 -12.61 17.50
N GLU A 347 -22.47 -11.89 18.12
CA GLU A 347 -23.05 -10.66 17.53
C GLU A 347 -22.01 -9.59 17.24
N THR A 348 -20.95 -9.55 18.04
CA THR A 348 -19.81 -8.60 17.93
C THR A 348 -18.65 -9.14 17.11
N ALA A 349 -18.80 -10.32 16.48
CA ALA A 349 -17.74 -10.91 15.66
C ALA A 349 -17.55 -10.14 14.37
N HIS A 350 -16.29 -9.89 14.03
CA HIS A 350 -15.86 -9.15 12.84
C HIS A 350 -16.56 -9.59 11.55
N VAL A 351 -16.56 -10.90 11.26
CA VAL A 351 -17.15 -11.40 10.01
C VAL A 351 -18.69 -11.27 9.97
N ARG A 352 -19.38 -11.35 11.13
CA ARG A 352 -20.84 -11.11 11.19
C ARG A 352 -21.16 -9.66 10.86
N LEU A 353 -20.43 -8.71 11.47
CA LEU A 353 -20.67 -7.29 11.28
C LEU A 353 -20.31 -6.83 9.86
N ALA A 354 -19.27 -7.43 9.24
CA ALA A 354 -18.83 -7.12 7.89
C ALA A 354 -19.62 -7.85 6.79
N ALA A 355 -20.45 -8.85 7.15
CA ALA A 355 -21.19 -9.65 6.17
C ALA A 355 -22.21 -8.81 5.38
N ALA A 356 -22.33 -9.05 4.08
CA ALA A 356 -23.33 -8.40 3.24
C ALA A 356 -24.77 -8.58 3.79
N ALA A 357 -25.07 -9.78 4.31
CA ALA A 357 -26.37 -10.08 4.94
C ALA A 357 -26.68 -9.19 6.15
N SER A 358 -25.65 -8.73 6.87
CA SER A 358 -25.79 -7.82 8.01
C SER A 358 -25.84 -6.34 7.61
N ASN A 359 -25.63 -6.00 6.33
CA ASN A 359 -25.48 -4.64 5.81
C ASN A 359 -26.33 -4.39 4.57
N ASP A 360 -27.54 -4.98 4.49
CA ASP A 360 -28.49 -4.84 3.38
C ASP A 360 -27.86 -5.11 1.99
N GLY A 361 -26.95 -6.08 1.93
CA GLY A 361 -26.26 -6.46 0.71
C GLY A 361 -25.07 -5.61 0.33
N ALA A 362 -24.63 -4.64 1.17
CA ALA A 362 -23.46 -3.82 0.92
C ALA A 362 -22.18 -4.67 0.80
N GLN A 363 -21.40 -4.39 -0.21
CA GLN A 363 -20.14 -5.06 -0.51
C GLN A 363 -19.11 -4.04 -0.99
N ILE A 364 -17.84 -4.34 -0.75
CA ILE A 364 -16.67 -3.60 -1.21
C ILE A 364 -15.62 -4.58 -1.73
N LEU A 365 -14.84 -4.18 -2.71
CA LEU A 365 -13.67 -4.96 -3.15
C LEU A 365 -12.44 -4.54 -2.34
N ARG A 366 -11.99 -5.40 -1.42
CA ARG A 366 -10.83 -5.13 -0.57
C ARG A 366 -9.55 -5.60 -1.25
N ARG A 367 -8.49 -4.77 -1.12
CA ARG A 367 -7.13 -5.06 -1.57
C ARG A 367 -6.14 -4.66 -0.47
N PRO A 368 -6.26 -5.25 0.74
CA PRO A 368 -5.45 -4.85 1.88
C PRO A 368 -4.01 -5.36 1.76
N TYR A 369 -3.10 -4.61 2.42
CA TYR A 369 -1.71 -5.01 2.61
C TYR A 369 -1.36 -4.89 4.09
N SER A 370 -0.44 -5.72 4.57
CA SER A 370 0.19 -5.51 5.86
C SER A 370 1.24 -4.41 5.75
N TYR A 371 1.46 -3.64 6.82
CA TYR A 371 2.60 -2.72 6.90
C TYR A 371 3.37 -2.94 8.20
N ASN A 372 4.64 -2.54 8.20
CA ASN A 372 5.50 -2.54 9.37
C ASN A 372 6.53 -1.40 9.23
N ASP A 373 6.29 -0.33 9.97
CA ASP A 373 7.14 0.88 9.98
C ASP A 373 8.11 0.88 11.17
N GLY A 374 8.27 -0.28 11.83
CA GLY A 374 9.25 -0.49 12.89
C GLY A 374 8.64 -0.69 14.26
N VAL A 375 9.40 -0.32 15.27
CA VAL A 375 9.03 -0.49 16.69
C VAL A 375 9.34 0.77 17.49
N ASN A 376 8.46 1.08 18.42
CA ASN A 376 8.65 2.13 19.40
C ASN A 376 8.90 1.50 20.78
N PHE A 377 9.83 2.05 21.56
CA PHE A 377 10.03 1.68 22.93
C PHE A 377 9.19 2.59 23.83
N THR A 378 8.24 1.98 24.54
CA THR A 378 7.36 2.70 25.46
C THR A 378 7.67 2.32 26.89
N ALA A 379 7.60 3.28 27.83
CA ALA A 379 7.67 3.00 29.24
C ALA A 379 6.29 2.55 29.74
N GLU A 380 6.22 1.40 30.40
CA GLU A 380 4.98 0.97 31.06
C GLU A 380 4.64 1.96 32.20
N ARG A 381 3.38 2.38 32.29
CA ARG A 381 2.95 3.42 33.23
C ARG A 381 2.91 2.97 34.70
N TRP A 382 3.00 1.65 34.98
CA TRP A 382 2.84 1.09 36.30
C TRP A 382 4.06 0.27 36.74
N PRO A 383 4.48 0.36 38.00
CA PRO A 383 5.59 -0.42 38.52
C PRO A 383 5.28 -1.94 38.54
N PRO A 384 6.30 -2.81 38.36
CA PRO A 384 7.67 -2.39 38.08
C PRO A 384 7.81 -1.83 36.68
N TRP A 385 8.35 -0.61 36.57
CA TRP A 385 8.59 0.07 35.31
C TRP A 385 9.38 -0.84 34.35
N ARG A 386 8.79 -1.16 33.24
CA ARG A 386 9.42 -1.93 32.17
C ARG A 386 9.41 -1.09 30.91
N GLN A 387 10.46 -1.22 30.14
CA GLN A 387 10.47 -0.74 28.77
C GLN A 387 9.75 -1.81 27.93
N GLY A 388 8.59 -1.48 27.43
CA GLY A 388 7.83 -2.28 26.49
C GLY A 388 8.26 -1.98 25.06
N MET A 389 7.93 -2.86 24.15
CA MET A 389 8.06 -2.69 22.72
C MET A 389 6.66 -2.61 22.12
N GLU A 390 6.42 -1.63 21.29
CA GLU A 390 5.15 -1.41 20.59
C GLU A 390 5.42 -1.38 19.09
N TYR A 391 4.76 -2.25 18.34
CA TYR A 391 4.90 -2.30 16.88
C TYR A 391 4.14 -1.13 16.24
N ASP A 392 4.80 -0.37 15.36
CA ASP A 392 4.11 0.47 14.39
C ASP A 392 3.82 -0.36 13.14
N ALA A 393 2.87 -1.26 13.28
CA ALA A 393 2.52 -2.24 12.28
C ALA A 393 1.00 -2.47 12.24
N GLY A 394 0.50 -2.94 11.12
CA GLY A 394 -0.92 -3.17 10.98
C GLY A 394 -1.37 -3.46 9.57
N LEU A 395 -2.55 -2.96 9.24
CA LEU A 395 -3.18 -3.12 7.93
C LEU A 395 -3.27 -1.78 7.21
N PHE A 396 -2.67 -1.71 6.05
CA PHE A 396 -3.01 -0.69 5.07
C PHE A 396 -4.22 -1.20 4.31
N PHE A 397 -5.40 -0.84 4.82
CA PHE A 397 -6.67 -1.22 4.25
C PHE A 397 -6.93 -0.38 3.00
N ILE A 398 -7.17 -1.05 1.89
CA ILE A 398 -7.54 -0.48 0.60
C ILE A 398 -8.82 -1.13 0.17
N CYS A 399 -9.83 -0.36 -0.22
CA CYS A 399 -11.01 -0.91 -0.87
C CYS A 399 -11.53 -0.02 -1.99
N TYR A 400 -12.06 -0.68 -3.00
CA TYR A 400 -12.71 -0.07 -4.15
C TYR A 400 -14.20 -0.36 -4.13
N GLN A 401 -14.99 0.62 -4.50
CA GLN A 401 -16.44 0.51 -4.52
C GLN A 401 -17.08 1.53 -5.46
N ARG A 402 -18.29 1.18 -5.87
CA ARG A 402 -19.12 2.01 -6.74
C ARG A 402 -19.61 3.30 -6.08
N ASP A 403 -19.94 3.23 -4.78
CA ASP A 403 -20.33 4.36 -3.94
C ASP A 403 -19.90 4.12 -2.49
N PRO A 404 -19.02 4.94 -1.92
CA PRO A 404 -18.54 4.77 -0.54
C PRO A 404 -19.64 4.91 0.51
N ARG A 405 -20.70 5.66 0.23
CA ARG A 405 -21.83 5.89 1.16
C ARG A 405 -22.62 4.60 1.40
N THR A 406 -22.83 3.82 0.34
CA THR A 406 -23.55 2.53 0.38
C THR A 406 -22.63 1.33 0.51
N GLY A 407 -21.32 1.51 0.34
CA GLY A 407 -20.28 0.51 0.52
C GLY A 407 -19.59 0.63 1.87
N PHE A 408 -18.41 1.24 1.88
CA PHE A 408 -17.54 1.32 3.07
C PHE A 408 -18.22 1.97 4.28
N VAL A 409 -18.86 3.12 4.12
CA VAL A 409 -19.48 3.86 5.23
C VAL A 409 -20.54 2.99 5.90
N LYS A 410 -21.40 2.37 5.10
CA LYS A 410 -22.49 1.50 5.60
C LYS A 410 -21.95 0.33 6.42
N VAL A 411 -20.93 -0.35 5.92
CA VAL A 411 -20.32 -1.51 6.62
C VAL A 411 -19.56 -1.05 7.85
N PHE A 412 -18.75 -0.01 7.71
CA PHE A 412 -17.81 0.37 8.76
C PHE A 412 -18.49 1.12 9.92
N GLU A 413 -19.55 1.89 9.68
CA GLU A 413 -20.30 2.56 10.75
C GLU A 413 -20.80 1.60 11.84
N LYS A 414 -21.23 0.42 11.44
CA LYS A 414 -21.65 -0.64 12.36
C LYS A 414 -20.46 -1.29 13.06
N MET A 415 -19.42 -1.60 12.31
CA MET A 415 -18.19 -2.21 12.83
C MET A 415 -17.50 -1.31 13.84
N ALA A 416 -17.38 -0.01 13.56
CA ALA A 416 -16.76 0.94 14.46
C ALA A 416 -17.42 1.00 15.85
N LYS A 417 -18.71 0.70 15.95
CA LYS A 417 -19.49 0.71 17.20
C LYS A 417 -19.44 -0.61 17.95
N LEU A 418 -19.40 -1.75 17.26
CA LEU A 418 -19.74 -3.04 17.84
C LEU A 418 -18.66 -4.12 17.73
N ASP A 419 -17.67 -3.93 16.85
CA ASP A 419 -16.66 -4.95 16.56
C ASP A 419 -15.73 -5.16 17.76
N MET A 420 -15.63 -6.38 18.26
CA MET A 420 -14.67 -6.74 19.32
C MET A 420 -13.23 -6.48 18.90
N LEU A 421 -12.94 -6.48 17.60
CA LEU A 421 -11.60 -6.22 17.08
C LEU A 421 -11.14 -4.79 17.39
N ASN A 422 -12.04 -3.83 17.62
CA ASN A 422 -11.73 -2.44 17.98
C ASN A 422 -10.86 -2.29 19.25
N GLN A 423 -10.78 -3.34 20.08
CA GLN A 423 -9.88 -3.36 21.25
C GLN A 423 -8.39 -3.49 20.83
N PHE A 424 -8.14 -3.94 19.61
CA PHE A 424 -6.79 -4.27 19.10
C PHE A 424 -6.38 -3.47 17.87
N VAL A 425 -7.28 -2.69 17.31
CA VAL A 425 -7.01 -1.90 16.12
C VAL A 425 -7.37 -0.44 16.33
N THR A 426 -6.61 0.45 15.69
CA THR A 426 -6.87 1.89 15.71
C THR A 426 -6.64 2.44 14.31
N HIS A 427 -7.62 3.15 13.77
CA HIS A 427 -7.48 3.85 12.50
C HIS A 427 -6.74 5.17 12.74
N VAL A 428 -5.54 5.30 12.19
CA VAL A 428 -4.62 6.41 12.45
C VAL A 428 -4.38 7.30 11.22
N GLY A 429 -4.93 6.94 10.07
CA GLY A 429 -4.85 7.72 8.83
C GLY A 429 -5.74 7.14 7.76
N GLY A 430 -5.87 7.83 6.64
CA GLY A 430 -6.64 7.37 5.50
C GLY A 430 -7.15 8.48 4.59
N GLY A 431 -8.03 8.15 3.66
CA GLY A 431 -8.65 9.12 2.76
C GLY A 431 -9.65 8.47 1.81
N LEU A 432 -10.40 9.33 1.13
CA LEU A 432 -11.34 8.98 0.09
C LEU A 432 -10.93 9.68 -1.21
N PHE A 433 -10.84 8.91 -2.29
CA PHE A 433 -10.45 9.40 -3.61
C PHE A 433 -11.42 8.90 -4.69
N ALA A 434 -11.81 9.79 -5.59
CA ALA A 434 -12.48 9.43 -6.83
C ALA A 434 -11.43 8.95 -7.84
N VAL A 435 -11.55 7.72 -8.31
CA VAL A 435 -10.66 7.10 -9.29
C VAL A 435 -11.35 7.13 -10.65
N PRO A 436 -10.91 7.97 -11.60
CA PRO A 436 -11.55 8.02 -12.91
C PRO A 436 -11.39 6.70 -13.67
N GLY A 437 -12.18 6.50 -14.70
CA GLY A 437 -11.99 5.39 -15.65
C GLY A 437 -10.59 5.39 -16.24
N GLY A 438 -10.19 4.28 -16.84
CA GLY A 438 -8.95 4.20 -17.63
C GLY A 438 -9.07 5.03 -18.93
N VAL A 439 -8.00 5.09 -19.68
CA VAL A 439 -7.89 5.92 -20.88
C VAL A 439 -7.29 5.13 -22.04
N ALA A 440 -7.57 5.57 -23.26
CA ALA A 440 -6.91 5.05 -24.46
C ALA A 440 -5.53 5.70 -24.64
N GLU A 441 -4.70 5.09 -25.48
CA GLU A 441 -3.42 5.68 -25.89
C GLU A 441 -3.64 7.04 -26.57
N GLY A 442 -2.87 8.03 -26.13
CA GLY A 442 -3.02 9.42 -26.59
C GLY A 442 -3.94 10.28 -25.71
N GLU A 443 -4.69 9.70 -24.79
CA GLU A 443 -5.44 10.40 -23.76
C GLU A 443 -4.62 10.47 -22.44
N TYR A 444 -5.08 11.23 -21.46
CA TYR A 444 -4.50 11.27 -20.11
C TYR A 444 -5.54 11.03 -19.03
N ILE A 445 -5.12 10.45 -17.92
CA ILE A 445 -5.99 10.16 -16.77
C ILE A 445 -6.66 11.45 -16.28
N GLY A 446 -7.99 11.41 -16.16
CA GLY A 446 -8.80 12.58 -15.78
C GLY A 446 -9.14 13.53 -16.94
N GLN A 447 -8.74 13.27 -18.17
CA GLN A 447 -9.01 14.16 -19.33
C GLN A 447 -10.48 14.55 -19.42
N ARG A 448 -11.41 13.60 -19.22
CA ARG A 448 -12.86 13.88 -19.29
C ARG A 448 -13.33 14.92 -18.26
N LEU A 449 -12.74 14.94 -17.06
CA LEU A 449 -13.03 15.94 -16.04
C LEU A 449 -12.61 17.33 -16.54
N PHE A 450 -11.40 17.45 -17.07
CA PHE A 450 -10.84 18.73 -17.50
C PHE A 450 -11.39 19.23 -18.84
N THR A 451 -11.99 18.38 -19.65
CA THR A 451 -12.68 18.80 -20.91
C THR A 451 -14.14 19.14 -20.70
N ALA A 452 -14.78 18.63 -19.63
CA ALA A 452 -16.18 18.93 -19.30
C ALA A 452 -16.33 20.24 -18.49
N ALA A 453 -15.25 20.78 -17.95
CA ALA A 453 -15.24 21.93 -17.03
C ALA A 453 -14.96 23.30 -17.71
#